data_165f6c57f70a59add73392436d74313e
#
_entry.id   165f6c57f70a59add73392436d74313e
#
_cell.length_a   1.000
_cell.length_b   1.000
_cell.length_c   1.000
_cell.angle_alpha   90.00
_cell.angle_beta   90.00
_cell.angle_gamma   90.00
#
_symmetry.space_group_name_H-M   'P 1'
#
loop_
_entity.id
_entity.type
_entity.pdbx_description
1 polymer ?
#
loop_
_entity_poly.entity_id
_entity_poly.type
_entity_poly.pdbx_seq_one_letter_code
_entity_poly.pdbx_strand_id
1 'polypeptide(L)'
;MIKVKRSQPAPESLVEEAKKRNGEYNKHDVTERLKKDFHNKCYICGMDKLQDPIVEHRLPHKNGRYPERKFDWNNLFWSCMHCNSVKNRDVYDVGIIDCCRRDPEECLIFDFKEDDISVSVTDEDDVEAQLTARLVYEVFNISNTGIRTARSQERLERLQEQMNILITALDKYKENPRNKSALRILKVFLQRKTAFAEFKRAYVRKRLNEFPCLRVYLE
;
A
#
# COMPACT_ATOMS: atom_id res chain seq x y z
N MET A 1 2.31 2.31 0.69
CA MET A 1 2.18 1.20 1.69
C MET A 1 1.85 1.77 3.06
N ILE A 2 0.94 1.19 3.83
CA ILE A 2 0.44 1.67 5.12
C ILE A 2 0.27 0.50 6.08
N LYS A 3 0.37 0.73 7.41
CA LYS A 3 0.09 -0.29 8.43
C LYS A 3 -1.29 -0.89 8.27
N VAL A 4 -1.36 -2.23 8.29
CA VAL A 4 -2.61 -3.01 8.17
C VAL A 4 -2.74 -3.91 9.40
N LYS A 5 -3.93 -3.97 9.98
CA LYS A 5 -4.25 -4.94 11.03
C LYS A 5 -4.84 -6.19 10.38
N ARG A 6 -4.05 -7.26 10.37
CA ARG A 6 -4.49 -8.57 9.87
C ARG A 6 -5.43 -9.24 10.86
N SER A 7 -6.56 -9.73 10.37
CA SER A 7 -7.50 -10.52 11.18
C SER A 7 -6.95 -11.93 11.47
N GLN A 8 -7.35 -12.48 12.62
CA GLN A 8 -7.02 -13.83 13.07
C GLN A 8 -8.29 -14.54 13.55
N PRO A 9 -8.36 -15.87 13.56
CA PRO A 9 -7.39 -16.83 13.00
C PRO A 9 -7.37 -16.81 11.46
N ALA A 10 -6.45 -17.56 10.84
CA ALA A 10 -6.41 -17.77 9.40
C ALA A 10 -7.74 -18.34 8.87
N PRO A 11 -8.12 -18.10 7.59
CA PRO A 11 -9.26 -18.72 6.95
C PRO A 11 -9.17 -20.25 6.97
N GLU A 12 -10.29 -20.94 7.22
CA GLU A 12 -10.32 -22.40 7.34
C GLU A 12 -9.92 -23.10 6.04
N SER A 13 -10.31 -22.53 4.90
CA SER A 13 -9.97 -23.11 3.59
C SER A 13 -8.46 -23.23 3.37
N LEU A 14 -7.62 -22.36 3.93
CA LEU A 14 -6.16 -22.50 3.83
C LEU A 14 -5.65 -23.77 4.47
N VAL A 15 -6.20 -24.16 5.62
CA VAL A 15 -5.84 -25.40 6.32
C VAL A 15 -6.27 -26.63 5.53
N GLU A 16 -7.48 -26.59 4.95
CA GLU A 16 -8.02 -27.68 4.14
C GLU A 16 -7.28 -27.81 2.80
N GLU A 17 -7.01 -26.69 2.13
CA GLU A 17 -6.31 -26.70 0.84
C GLU A 17 -4.83 -27.10 0.98
N ALA A 18 -4.18 -26.78 2.10
CA ALA A 18 -2.81 -27.18 2.38
C ALA A 18 -2.62 -28.73 2.41
N LYS A 19 -3.68 -29.48 2.71
CA LYS A 19 -3.67 -30.97 2.73
C LYS A 19 -3.77 -31.58 1.32
N LYS A 20 -4.18 -30.79 0.31
CA LYS A 20 -4.42 -31.28 -1.06
C LYS A 20 -3.15 -31.18 -1.90
N ARG A 21 -2.94 -32.14 -2.80
CA ARG A 21 -1.82 -32.12 -3.76
C ARG A 21 -1.82 -30.85 -4.64
N ASN A 22 -3.02 -30.43 -5.09
CA ASN A 22 -3.22 -29.26 -5.95
C ASN A 22 -4.09 -28.21 -5.23
N GLY A 23 -3.84 -27.98 -3.94
CA GLY A 23 -4.60 -27.01 -3.15
C GLY A 23 -4.41 -25.58 -3.64
N GLU A 24 -5.44 -24.76 -3.48
CA GLU A 24 -5.52 -23.37 -3.90
C GLU A 24 -5.54 -22.44 -2.67
N TYR A 25 -4.72 -21.41 -2.68
CA TYR A 25 -4.58 -20.46 -1.56
C TYR A 25 -5.48 -19.23 -1.67
N ASN A 26 -6.27 -19.11 -2.73
CA ASN A 26 -7.11 -17.95 -3.06
C ASN A 26 -8.62 -18.27 -3.06
N LYS A 27 -9.07 -19.13 -2.16
CA LYS A 27 -10.49 -19.43 -1.98
C LYS A 27 -11.26 -18.18 -1.54
N HIS A 28 -12.58 -18.24 -1.70
CA HIS A 28 -13.46 -17.09 -1.46
C HIS A 28 -13.31 -16.47 -0.07
N ASP A 29 -13.24 -17.29 0.98
CA ASP A 29 -13.04 -16.81 2.36
C ASP A 29 -11.68 -16.11 2.57
N VAL A 30 -10.62 -16.57 1.88
CA VAL A 30 -9.29 -15.94 1.88
C VAL A 30 -9.38 -14.58 1.19
N THR A 31 -9.95 -14.53 -0.02
CA THR A 31 -10.04 -13.31 -0.82
C THR A 31 -10.89 -12.24 -0.14
N GLU A 32 -12.07 -12.59 0.39
CA GLU A 32 -12.94 -11.65 1.10
C GLU A 32 -12.29 -11.12 2.39
N ARG A 33 -11.56 -11.98 3.10
CA ARG A 33 -10.87 -11.54 4.31
C ARG A 33 -9.70 -10.61 4.01
N LEU A 34 -8.86 -10.92 3.02
CA LEU A 34 -7.79 -10.03 2.58
C LEU A 34 -8.35 -8.70 2.09
N LYS A 35 -9.38 -8.72 1.25
CA LYS A 35 -10.06 -7.52 0.78
C LYS A 35 -10.54 -6.64 1.93
N LYS A 36 -11.13 -7.22 2.98
CA LYS A 36 -11.58 -6.50 4.18
C LYS A 36 -10.41 -5.93 4.96
N ASP A 37 -9.40 -6.74 5.29
CA ASP A 37 -8.24 -6.35 6.10
C ASP A 37 -7.45 -5.22 5.42
N PHE A 38 -7.27 -5.30 4.10
CA PHE A 38 -6.55 -4.31 3.30
C PHE A 38 -7.45 -3.18 2.77
N HIS A 39 -8.72 -3.09 3.23
CA HIS A 39 -9.67 -2.06 2.82
C HIS A 39 -9.86 -1.96 1.29
N ASN A 40 -9.79 -3.11 0.60
CA ASN A 40 -9.80 -3.23 -0.86
C ASN A 40 -8.75 -2.35 -1.57
N LYS A 41 -7.58 -2.16 -0.94
CA LYS A 41 -6.43 -1.44 -1.50
C LYS A 41 -5.27 -2.37 -1.76
N CYS A 42 -4.50 -2.07 -2.79
CA CYS A 42 -3.21 -2.71 -3.00
C CYS A 42 -2.25 -2.33 -1.85
N TYR A 43 -1.66 -3.32 -1.20
CA TYR A 43 -0.74 -3.09 -0.08
C TYR A 43 0.55 -2.37 -0.48
N ILE A 44 0.94 -2.43 -1.77
CA ILE A 44 2.16 -1.80 -2.29
C ILE A 44 1.90 -0.34 -2.68
N CYS A 45 1.02 -0.10 -3.66
CA CYS A 45 0.81 1.25 -4.21
C CYS A 45 -0.29 2.07 -3.54
N GLY A 46 -1.08 1.47 -2.64
CA GLY A 46 -2.16 2.17 -1.95
C GLY A 46 -3.40 2.48 -2.80
N MET A 47 -3.42 2.10 -4.09
CA MET A 47 -4.58 2.30 -4.96
C MET A 47 -5.77 1.47 -4.50
N ASP A 48 -6.95 2.07 -4.44
CA ASP A 48 -8.23 1.43 -4.15
C ASP A 48 -9.02 1.05 -5.42
N LYS A 49 -10.22 0.49 -5.24
CA LYS A 49 -11.14 0.10 -6.33
C LYS A 49 -10.44 -0.75 -7.39
N LEU A 50 -9.67 -1.72 -6.95
CA LEU A 50 -8.95 -2.64 -7.82
C LEU A 50 -9.93 -3.42 -8.69
N GLN A 51 -9.73 -3.41 -10.01
CA GLN A 51 -10.55 -4.19 -10.95
C GLN A 51 -10.12 -5.65 -10.94
N ASP A 52 -8.80 -5.92 -10.97
CA ASP A 52 -8.21 -7.25 -10.99
C ASP A 52 -7.29 -7.46 -9.79
N PRO A 53 -7.85 -7.56 -8.56
CA PRO A 53 -7.06 -7.83 -7.38
C PRO A 53 -6.59 -9.29 -7.36
N ILE A 54 -5.43 -9.51 -6.77
CA ILE A 54 -4.86 -10.85 -6.60
C ILE A 54 -4.43 -11.10 -5.16
N VAL A 55 -4.42 -12.37 -4.77
CA VAL A 55 -3.75 -12.84 -3.57
C VAL A 55 -2.28 -13.05 -3.92
N GLU A 56 -1.40 -12.26 -3.31
CA GLU A 56 0.02 -12.23 -3.57
C GLU A 56 0.80 -12.76 -2.37
N HIS A 57 1.92 -13.45 -2.61
CA HIS A 57 2.85 -13.92 -1.59
C HIS A 57 3.95 -12.88 -1.35
N ARG A 58 4.02 -12.29 -0.15
CA ARG A 58 5.10 -11.35 0.19
C ARG A 58 6.48 -12.00 0.01
N LEU A 59 6.62 -13.22 0.47
CA LEU A 59 7.77 -14.10 0.21
C LEU A 59 7.34 -15.18 -0.79
N PRO A 60 7.90 -15.24 -2.00
CA PRO A 60 7.46 -16.17 -3.02
C PRO A 60 7.73 -17.64 -2.61
N HIS A 61 6.78 -18.53 -2.95
CA HIS A 61 6.94 -19.97 -2.70
C HIS A 61 7.71 -20.69 -3.82
N LYS A 62 8.08 -19.99 -4.91
CA LYS A 62 8.95 -20.49 -6.00
C LYS A 62 8.55 -21.88 -6.51
N ASN A 63 7.31 -22.01 -7.00
CA ASN A 63 6.77 -23.26 -7.55
C ASN A 63 6.92 -24.49 -6.62
N GLY A 64 6.78 -24.26 -5.33
CA GLY A 64 6.87 -25.34 -4.33
C GLY A 64 8.25 -25.58 -3.74
N ARG A 65 9.26 -24.77 -4.08
CA ARG A 65 10.56 -24.80 -3.41
C ARG A 65 10.45 -24.45 -1.91
N TYR A 66 9.45 -23.60 -1.58
CA TYR A 66 9.13 -23.17 -0.20
C TYR A 66 7.65 -23.44 0.08
N PRO A 67 7.25 -24.72 0.26
CA PRO A 67 5.84 -25.11 0.37
C PRO A 67 5.13 -24.48 1.58
N GLU A 68 5.86 -24.23 2.66
CA GLU A 68 5.38 -23.59 3.88
C GLU A 68 4.86 -22.16 3.62
N ARG A 69 5.36 -21.47 2.59
CA ARG A 69 4.98 -20.10 2.25
C ARG A 69 3.65 -20.02 1.49
N LYS A 70 3.25 -21.14 0.84
CA LYS A 70 2.10 -21.14 -0.08
C LYS A 70 0.78 -20.92 0.65
N PHE A 71 0.61 -21.53 1.82
CA PHE A 71 -0.62 -21.48 2.62
C PHE A 71 -0.46 -20.70 3.93
N ASP A 72 0.66 -20.02 4.13
CA ASP A 72 0.85 -19.17 5.29
C ASP A 72 0.01 -17.90 5.18
N TRP A 73 -1.03 -17.81 6.03
CA TRP A 73 -1.90 -16.64 6.10
C TRP A 73 -1.13 -15.33 6.28
N ASN A 74 -0.04 -15.34 7.05
CA ASN A 74 0.78 -14.16 7.28
C ASN A 74 1.63 -13.76 6.07
N ASN A 75 1.75 -14.65 5.09
CA ASN A 75 2.46 -14.41 3.83
C ASN A 75 1.54 -14.02 2.67
N LEU A 76 0.21 -14.03 2.85
CA LEU A 76 -0.76 -13.67 1.81
C LEU A 76 -1.18 -12.21 1.94
N PHE A 77 -1.13 -11.47 0.83
CA PHE A 77 -1.40 -10.04 0.78
C PHE A 77 -2.36 -9.68 -0.37
N TRP A 78 -3.08 -8.57 -0.23
CA TRP A 78 -4.00 -8.06 -1.25
C TRP A 78 -3.28 -7.08 -2.16
N SER A 79 -3.11 -7.43 -3.43
CA SER A 79 -2.34 -6.66 -4.40
C SER A 79 -3.12 -6.43 -5.69
N CYS A 80 -2.76 -5.39 -6.44
CA CYS A 80 -3.13 -5.29 -7.83
C CYS A 80 -2.14 -6.06 -8.72
N MET A 81 -2.61 -6.53 -9.86
CA MET A 81 -1.80 -7.30 -10.82
C MET A 81 -0.52 -6.57 -11.25
N HIS A 82 -0.59 -5.25 -11.46
CA HIS A 82 0.59 -4.47 -11.84
C HIS A 82 1.70 -4.51 -10.79
N CYS A 83 1.37 -4.23 -9.50
CA CYS A 83 2.36 -4.27 -8.44
C CYS A 83 2.97 -5.65 -8.26
N ASN A 84 2.16 -6.70 -8.35
CA ASN A 84 2.65 -8.07 -8.33
C ASN A 84 3.59 -8.36 -9.52
N SER A 85 3.24 -7.91 -10.72
CA SER A 85 4.10 -8.08 -11.92
C SER A 85 5.44 -7.34 -11.78
N VAL A 86 5.46 -6.15 -11.17
CA VAL A 86 6.72 -5.40 -10.92
C VAL A 86 7.54 -6.09 -9.82
N LYS A 87 6.89 -6.58 -8.77
CA LYS A 87 7.53 -7.29 -7.65
C LYS A 87 8.07 -8.68 -8.05
N ASN A 88 7.51 -9.31 -9.10
CA ASN A 88 7.91 -10.66 -9.53
C ASN A 88 9.30 -10.67 -10.20
N ARG A 89 10.32 -10.28 -9.43
CA ARG A 89 11.75 -10.29 -9.79
C ARG A 89 12.56 -10.77 -8.59
N ASP A 90 13.64 -11.49 -8.86
CA ASP A 90 14.47 -12.14 -7.84
C ASP A 90 14.99 -11.17 -6.76
N VAL A 91 15.19 -9.90 -7.11
CA VAL A 91 15.64 -8.87 -6.16
C VAL A 91 14.67 -8.70 -4.97
N TYR A 92 13.38 -9.00 -5.14
CA TYR A 92 12.36 -8.89 -4.09
C TYR A 92 12.07 -10.21 -3.37
N ASP A 93 12.77 -11.30 -3.69
CA ASP A 93 12.54 -12.63 -3.08
C ASP A 93 12.92 -12.71 -1.60
N VAL A 94 13.84 -11.85 -1.16
CA VAL A 94 14.22 -11.73 0.26
C VAL A 94 13.15 -11.04 1.09
N GLY A 95 12.17 -10.41 0.43
CA GLY A 95 11.03 -9.76 1.06
C GLY A 95 11.12 -8.24 1.08
N ILE A 96 9.95 -7.64 1.20
CA ILE A 96 9.72 -6.21 1.44
C ILE A 96 9.06 -6.08 2.81
N ILE A 97 8.91 -4.86 3.33
CA ILE A 97 8.27 -4.63 4.64
C ILE A 97 6.95 -5.40 4.75
N ASP A 98 6.80 -6.18 5.83
CA ASP A 98 5.51 -6.73 6.23
C ASP A 98 4.69 -5.64 6.94
N CYS A 99 3.80 -4.99 6.20
CA CYS A 99 2.98 -3.91 6.72
C CYS A 99 1.93 -4.36 7.76
N CYS A 100 1.77 -5.67 7.99
CA CYS A 100 0.95 -6.19 9.08
C CYS A 100 1.73 -6.27 10.41
N ARG A 101 3.05 -6.38 10.34
CA ARG A 101 3.94 -6.46 11.52
C ARG A 101 4.58 -5.13 11.84
N ARG A 102 5.12 -4.45 10.84
CA ARG A 102 5.88 -3.20 10.95
C ARG A 102 5.09 -2.04 10.34
N ASP A 103 5.14 -0.85 10.93
CA ASP A 103 4.50 0.33 10.33
C ASP A 103 5.40 0.94 9.24
N PRO A 104 4.99 0.93 7.97
CA PRO A 104 5.81 1.52 6.91
C PRO A 104 6.06 3.03 7.08
N GLU A 105 5.17 3.76 7.78
CA GLU A 105 5.35 5.20 8.04
C GLU A 105 6.49 5.51 9.03
N GLU A 106 7.01 4.51 9.76
CA GLU A 106 8.17 4.63 10.64
C GLU A 106 9.50 4.42 9.91
N CYS A 107 9.45 3.73 8.75
CA CYS A 107 10.63 3.29 8.00
C CYS A 107 10.80 4.00 6.67
N LEU A 108 9.70 4.55 6.11
CA LEU A 108 9.66 5.12 4.78
C LEU A 108 9.17 6.57 4.83
N ILE A 109 9.82 7.41 4.04
CA ILE A 109 9.43 8.81 3.81
C ILE A 109 8.87 8.91 2.40
N PHE A 110 7.57 9.10 2.29
CA PHE A 110 6.89 9.31 1.02
C PHE A 110 6.86 10.80 0.67
N ASP A 111 7.15 11.14 -0.57
CA ASP A 111 7.00 12.48 -1.10
C ASP A 111 6.32 12.48 -2.47
N PHE A 112 5.60 13.56 -2.75
CA PHE A 112 4.96 13.82 -4.03
C PHE A 112 5.18 15.29 -4.37
N LYS A 113 5.89 15.56 -5.47
CA LYS A 113 6.22 16.90 -5.95
C LYS A 113 6.15 16.93 -7.47
N GLU A 114 5.57 17.99 -8.02
CA GLU A 114 5.62 18.29 -9.46
C GLU A 114 5.30 17.07 -10.34
N ASP A 115 4.27 16.31 -9.94
CA ASP A 115 3.80 15.12 -10.65
C ASP A 115 4.75 13.90 -10.60
N ASP A 116 5.72 13.90 -9.72
CA ASP A 116 6.63 12.78 -9.47
C ASP A 116 6.58 12.33 -8.01
N ILE A 117 6.97 11.09 -7.77
CA ILE A 117 7.09 10.54 -6.42
C ILE A 117 8.55 10.29 -6.07
N SER A 118 8.85 10.43 -4.80
CA SER A 118 10.05 9.82 -4.20
C SER A 118 9.70 9.05 -2.95
N VAL A 119 10.45 7.99 -2.69
CA VAL A 119 10.35 7.19 -1.47
C VAL A 119 11.76 6.96 -0.98
N SER A 120 12.06 7.43 0.22
CA SER A 120 13.35 7.24 0.89
C SER A 120 13.16 6.47 2.20
N VAL A 121 14.25 5.96 2.74
CA VAL A 121 14.26 5.22 4.01
C VAL A 121 14.68 6.12 5.17
N THR A 122 14.27 5.77 6.38
CA THR A 122 14.73 6.45 7.60
C THR A 122 16.04 5.87 8.12
N ASP A 123 16.38 4.64 7.73
CA ASP A 123 17.58 3.90 8.09
C ASP A 123 18.15 3.23 6.84
N GLU A 124 19.37 3.62 6.46
CA GLU A 124 20.05 3.12 5.26
C GLU A 124 20.55 1.67 5.39
N ASP A 125 20.59 1.13 6.59
CA ASP A 125 20.96 -0.27 6.83
C ASP A 125 19.74 -1.22 6.79
N ASP A 126 18.52 -0.68 6.68
CA ASP A 126 17.28 -1.45 6.61
C ASP A 126 16.99 -1.96 5.18
N VAL A 127 17.47 -3.16 4.89
CA VAL A 127 17.33 -3.80 3.57
C VAL A 127 15.87 -3.96 3.14
N GLU A 128 14.96 -4.36 4.05
CA GLU A 128 13.53 -4.50 3.70
C GLU A 128 12.91 -3.13 3.35
N ALA A 129 13.29 -2.06 4.06
CA ALA A 129 12.83 -0.72 3.78
C ALA A 129 13.37 -0.22 2.43
N GLN A 130 14.66 -0.41 2.15
CA GLN A 130 15.27 -0.05 0.85
C GLN A 130 14.58 -0.74 -0.33
N LEU A 131 14.36 -2.07 -0.22
CA LEU A 131 13.66 -2.83 -1.26
C LEU A 131 12.20 -2.37 -1.41
N THR A 132 11.54 -2.01 -0.31
CA THR A 132 10.17 -1.49 -0.33
C THR A 132 10.12 -0.11 -0.99
N ALA A 133 11.03 0.80 -0.64
CA ALA A 133 11.13 2.13 -1.24
C ALA A 133 11.35 2.02 -2.75
N ARG A 134 12.31 1.18 -3.17
CA ARG A 134 12.58 0.88 -4.58
C ARG A 134 11.36 0.32 -5.31
N LEU A 135 10.68 -0.67 -4.72
CA LEU A 135 9.48 -1.26 -5.33
C LEU A 135 8.36 -0.25 -5.50
N VAL A 136 8.09 0.56 -4.47
CA VAL A 136 7.06 1.61 -4.55
C VAL A 136 7.42 2.61 -5.64
N TYR A 137 8.65 3.09 -5.70
CA TYR A 137 9.10 3.97 -6.77
C TYR A 137 8.88 3.35 -8.16
N GLU A 138 9.29 2.09 -8.35
CA GLU A 138 9.19 1.40 -9.64
C GLU A 138 7.74 1.18 -10.09
N VAL A 139 6.78 0.91 -9.20
CA VAL A 139 5.39 0.70 -9.61
C VAL A 139 4.71 1.96 -10.12
N PHE A 140 5.24 3.14 -9.79
CA PHE A 140 4.78 4.42 -10.34
C PHE A 140 5.57 4.87 -11.57
N ASN A 141 6.82 4.40 -11.74
CA ASN A 141 7.76 4.91 -12.75
C ASN A 141 8.28 3.85 -13.73
N ILE A 142 7.67 2.66 -13.80
CA ILE A 142 8.18 1.62 -14.70
C ILE A 142 7.80 1.89 -16.17
N SER A 143 8.78 1.88 -17.04
CA SER A 143 8.63 2.23 -18.46
C SER A 143 9.09 1.16 -19.46
N ASN A 144 9.34 -0.09 -18.99
CA ASN A 144 9.96 -1.12 -19.82
C ASN A 144 9.03 -1.82 -20.83
N THR A 145 7.71 -1.62 -20.72
CA THR A 145 6.72 -2.07 -21.71
C THR A 145 5.56 -1.08 -21.78
N GLY A 146 4.90 -0.95 -22.96
CA GLY A 146 3.77 -0.02 -23.12
C GLY A 146 2.65 -0.22 -22.10
N ILE A 147 2.27 -1.48 -21.79
CA ILE A 147 1.22 -1.80 -20.82
C ILE A 147 1.64 -1.38 -19.40
N ARG A 148 2.89 -1.68 -19.00
CA ARG A 148 3.39 -1.30 -17.67
C ARG A 148 3.51 0.20 -17.52
N THR A 149 3.96 0.91 -18.56
CA THR A 149 4.03 2.37 -18.60
C THR A 149 2.65 2.99 -18.38
N ALA A 150 1.64 2.56 -19.16
CA ALA A 150 0.27 3.04 -19.01
C ALA A 150 -0.31 2.78 -17.60
N ARG A 151 -0.01 1.62 -17.02
CA ARG A 151 -0.45 1.29 -15.65
C ARG A 151 0.25 2.11 -14.57
N SER A 152 1.52 2.46 -14.76
CA SER A 152 2.25 3.36 -13.86
C SER A 152 1.69 4.78 -13.95
N GLN A 153 1.44 5.26 -15.15
CA GLN A 153 0.87 6.58 -15.38
C GLN A 153 -0.53 6.70 -14.78
N GLU A 154 -1.41 5.71 -14.98
CA GLU A 154 -2.75 5.68 -14.34
C GLU A 154 -2.66 5.85 -12.81
N ARG A 155 -1.65 5.23 -12.17
CA ARG A 155 -1.45 5.37 -10.72
C ARG A 155 -1.01 6.76 -10.33
N LEU A 156 -0.10 7.32 -11.09
CA LEU A 156 0.41 8.66 -10.86
C LEU A 156 -0.70 9.70 -11.01
N GLU A 157 -1.49 9.62 -12.08
CA GLU A 157 -2.66 10.48 -12.31
C GLU A 157 -3.68 10.38 -11.16
N ARG A 158 -4.01 9.16 -10.72
CA ARG A 158 -4.91 8.96 -9.58
C ARG A 158 -4.35 9.49 -8.26
N LEU A 159 -3.05 9.33 -8.04
CA LEU A 159 -2.40 9.94 -6.88
C LEU A 159 -2.49 11.46 -6.95
N GLN A 160 -2.20 12.05 -8.10
CA GLN A 160 -2.28 13.49 -8.34
C GLN A 160 -3.69 14.04 -8.05
N GLU A 161 -4.74 13.37 -8.55
CA GLU A 161 -6.13 13.72 -8.24
C GLU A 161 -6.39 13.76 -6.73
N GLN A 162 -5.94 12.72 -6.00
CA GLN A 162 -6.12 12.63 -4.56
C GLN A 162 -5.33 13.71 -3.81
N MET A 163 -4.11 14.03 -4.27
CA MET A 163 -3.28 15.08 -3.70
C MET A 163 -3.88 16.46 -3.96
N ASN A 164 -4.41 16.74 -5.14
CA ASN A 164 -5.07 17.99 -5.47
C ASN A 164 -6.28 18.25 -4.57
N ILE A 165 -7.10 17.22 -4.32
CA ILE A 165 -8.23 17.34 -3.39
C ILE A 165 -7.74 17.65 -1.96
N LEU A 166 -6.69 16.97 -1.49
CA LEU A 166 -6.10 17.21 -0.18
C LEU A 166 -5.57 18.65 -0.05
N ILE A 167 -4.76 19.09 -1.02
CA ILE A 167 -4.14 20.44 -1.04
C ILE A 167 -5.23 21.51 -1.05
N THR A 168 -6.22 21.38 -1.94
CA THR A 168 -7.36 22.32 -1.98
C THR A 168 -8.10 22.39 -0.64
N ALA A 169 -8.25 21.25 0.05
CA ALA A 169 -8.89 21.25 1.37
C ALA A 169 -8.00 21.89 2.46
N LEU A 170 -6.67 21.74 2.38
CA LEU A 170 -5.73 22.41 3.27
C LEU A 170 -5.75 23.93 3.07
N ASP A 171 -5.74 24.41 1.82
CA ASP A 171 -5.79 25.84 1.49
C ASP A 171 -7.09 26.47 2.01
N LYS A 172 -8.25 25.87 1.73
CA LYS A 172 -9.54 26.32 2.25
C LYS A 172 -9.61 26.33 3.79
N TYR A 173 -8.95 25.37 4.42
CA TYR A 173 -8.87 25.29 5.88
C TYR A 173 -7.93 26.36 6.44
N LYS A 174 -6.81 26.64 5.77
CA LYS A 174 -5.85 27.71 6.13
C LYS A 174 -6.50 29.09 6.03
N GLU A 175 -7.24 29.36 4.95
CA GLU A 175 -7.99 30.61 4.75
C GLU A 175 -9.11 30.80 5.80
N ASN A 176 -9.79 29.71 6.15
CA ASN A 176 -10.88 29.73 7.14
C ASN A 176 -10.87 28.45 8.00
N PRO A 177 -10.24 28.48 9.19
CA PRO A 177 -10.21 27.34 10.10
C PRO A 177 -11.58 26.88 10.63
N ARG A 178 -12.65 27.70 10.43
CA ARG A 178 -14.04 27.32 10.75
C ARG A 178 -14.74 26.61 9.59
N ASN A 179 -14.09 26.41 8.46
CA ASN A 179 -14.62 25.69 7.31
C ASN A 179 -14.81 24.19 7.63
N LYS A 180 -16.03 23.84 8.07
CA LYS A 180 -16.40 22.46 8.45
C LYS A 180 -16.28 21.48 7.29
N SER A 181 -16.53 21.93 6.05
CA SER A 181 -16.44 21.08 4.85
C SER A 181 -14.99 20.69 4.57
N ALA A 182 -14.06 21.66 4.57
CA ALA A 182 -12.64 21.41 4.42
C ALA A 182 -12.12 20.46 5.51
N LEU A 183 -12.43 20.72 6.77
CA LEU A 183 -12.02 19.86 7.88
C LEU A 183 -12.57 18.44 7.75
N ARG A 184 -13.82 18.26 7.28
CA ARG A 184 -14.41 16.94 7.04
C ARG A 184 -13.64 16.15 5.97
N ILE A 185 -13.26 16.81 4.87
CA ILE A 185 -12.44 16.19 3.81
C ILE A 185 -11.10 15.75 4.40
N LEU A 186 -10.39 16.64 5.12
CA LEU A 186 -9.10 16.34 5.73
C LEU A 186 -9.18 15.15 6.68
N LYS A 187 -10.19 15.11 7.57
CA LYS A 187 -10.44 13.97 8.48
C LYS A 187 -10.60 12.63 7.75
N VAL A 188 -11.30 12.64 6.61
CA VAL A 188 -11.50 11.41 5.83
C VAL A 188 -10.21 11.03 5.11
N PHE A 189 -9.56 11.99 4.43
CA PHE A 189 -8.39 11.75 3.59
C PHE A 189 -7.14 11.29 4.35
N LEU A 190 -7.05 11.63 5.64
CA LEU A 190 -5.93 11.22 6.49
C LEU A 190 -6.11 9.84 7.14
N GLN A 191 -7.27 9.19 6.95
CA GLN A 191 -7.46 7.83 7.44
C GLN A 191 -6.61 6.83 6.67
N ARG A 192 -6.00 5.89 7.35
CA ARG A 192 -5.16 4.82 6.75
C ARG A 192 -5.88 3.97 5.71
N LYS A 193 -7.21 3.86 5.79
CA LYS A 193 -8.04 3.10 4.84
C LYS A 193 -8.26 3.78 3.50
N THR A 194 -7.93 5.06 3.32
CA THR A 194 -8.15 5.77 2.06
C THR A 194 -7.05 5.50 1.03
N ALA A 195 -7.37 5.67 -0.25
CA ALA A 195 -6.39 5.50 -1.32
C ALA A 195 -5.16 6.40 -1.09
N PHE A 196 -3.97 5.89 -1.38
CA PHE A 196 -2.70 6.62 -1.27
C PHE A 196 -2.49 7.33 0.07
N ALA A 197 -2.98 6.74 1.16
CA ALA A 197 -2.92 7.34 2.49
C ALA A 197 -1.48 7.69 2.90
N GLU A 198 -0.50 6.88 2.53
CA GLU A 198 0.93 7.08 2.79
C GLU A 198 1.44 8.45 2.29
N PHE A 199 1.12 8.83 1.06
CA PHE A 199 1.52 10.12 0.49
C PHE A 199 0.78 11.29 1.14
N LYS A 200 -0.54 11.17 1.31
CA LYS A 200 -1.38 12.21 1.92
C LYS A 200 -0.97 12.49 3.36
N ARG A 201 -0.76 11.46 4.15
CA ARG A 201 -0.32 11.56 5.55
C ARG A 201 1.08 12.12 5.66
N ALA A 202 2.02 11.67 4.81
CA ALA A 202 3.37 12.21 4.75
C ALA A 202 3.38 13.69 4.37
N TYR A 203 2.56 14.10 3.41
CA TYR A 203 2.41 15.50 3.00
C TYR A 203 1.96 16.41 4.15
N VAL A 204 0.94 15.98 4.91
CA VAL A 204 0.44 16.74 6.07
C VAL A 204 1.43 16.69 7.24
N ARG A 205 2.10 15.55 7.47
CA ARG A 205 3.12 15.41 8.54
C ARG A 205 4.26 16.43 8.40
N LYS A 206 4.71 16.69 7.17
CA LYS A 206 5.71 17.73 6.87
C LYS A 206 5.21 19.15 7.12
N ARG A 207 3.88 19.35 7.24
CA ARG A 207 3.22 20.68 7.43
C ARG A 207 2.50 20.82 8.76
N LEU A 208 2.83 20.01 9.75
CA LEU A 208 2.19 20.09 11.08
C LEU A 208 2.43 21.42 11.79
N ASN A 209 3.50 22.17 11.46
CA ASN A 209 3.70 23.52 11.95
C ASN A 209 2.63 24.50 11.45
N GLU A 210 2.14 24.30 10.21
CA GLU A 210 1.04 25.09 9.62
C GLU A 210 -0.34 24.58 10.06
N PHE A 211 -0.47 23.26 10.29
CA PHE A 211 -1.73 22.59 10.59
C PHE A 211 -1.65 21.72 11.85
N PRO A 212 -1.32 22.31 13.03
CA PRO A 212 -1.08 21.52 14.25
C PRO A 212 -2.29 20.71 14.72
N CYS A 213 -3.51 21.18 14.43
CA CYS A 213 -4.75 20.49 14.76
C CYS A 213 -4.97 19.19 13.98
N LEU A 214 -4.24 18.96 12.88
CA LEU A 214 -4.32 17.73 12.10
C LEU A 214 -3.49 16.58 12.67
N ARG A 215 -2.62 16.83 13.67
CA ARG A 215 -1.80 15.80 14.30
C ARG A 215 -2.62 14.61 14.78
N VAL A 216 -3.74 14.86 15.43
CA VAL A 216 -4.65 13.83 15.96
C VAL A 216 -5.19 12.85 14.89
N TYR A 217 -5.14 13.22 13.61
CA TYR A 217 -5.57 12.34 12.50
C TYR A 217 -4.41 11.57 11.86
N LEU A 218 -3.18 11.78 12.33
CA LEU A 218 -1.97 11.09 11.88
C LEU A 218 -1.47 10.03 12.89
N GLU A 219 -2.06 9.97 14.06
CA GLU A 219 -1.82 8.97 15.11
C GLU A 219 -2.50 7.61 14.85
#